data_74701bd46e1fa75fd348a95c3b6ec76f
#
_entry.id   74701bd46e1fa75fd348a95c3b6ec76f
#
_cell.length_a   1.000
_cell.length_b   1.000
_cell.length_c   1.000
_cell.angle_alpha   90.00
_cell.angle_beta   90.00
_cell.angle_gamma   90.00
#
_symmetry.space_group_name_H-M   'P 1'
#
loop_
_entity.id
_entity.type
_entity.pdbx_description
1 polymer ?
#
loop_
_entity_poly.entity_id
_entity_poly.type
_entity_poly.pdbx_seq_one_letter_code
_entity_poly.pdbx_strand_id
1 'polypeptide(L)'
;MTDGLGIAASSDLVYQENNIPDESLNNLMEQYYGIQTYHVIDDPNNTYIDHIDCWGKYLSHTKVLIREVPNTHPQYSQIEETAQYFASTLNKWGEPWEVYRIYTPNDEPYTNSLMVNDKVLVPLFGGSWDDDALQTYIEALPGYDVMGFSGSWQSTDALHCRIKGIPDTQMLQ
;
A
#
# COMPACT_ATOMS: atom_id res chain seq x y z
N MET A 1 6.34 1.11 0.57
CA MET A 1 5.95 -0.32 0.65
C MET A 1 6.95 -1.21 -0.07
N THR A 2 7.01 -2.51 0.24
CA THR A 2 7.90 -3.47 -0.43
C THR A 2 7.22 -4.81 -0.63
N ASP A 3 7.60 -5.52 -1.71
CA ASP A 3 7.14 -6.89 -1.98
C ASP A 3 7.95 -7.95 -1.19
N GLY A 4 9.03 -7.55 -0.52
CA GLY A 4 9.93 -8.43 0.22
C GLY A 4 10.94 -9.19 -0.64
N LEU A 5 10.95 -9.02 -1.97
CA LEU A 5 11.84 -9.71 -2.90
C LEU A 5 12.67 -8.78 -3.80
N GLY A 6 12.77 -7.50 -3.42
CA GLY A 6 13.61 -6.53 -4.09
C GLY A 6 12.85 -5.50 -4.94
N ILE A 7 11.52 -5.47 -4.86
CA ILE A 7 10.71 -4.39 -5.41
C ILE A 7 10.13 -3.56 -4.27
N ALA A 8 10.21 -2.24 -4.38
CA ALA A 8 9.61 -1.33 -3.44
C ALA A 8 8.96 -0.13 -4.16
N ALA A 9 8.07 0.54 -3.46
CA ALA A 9 7.49 1.79 -3.91
C ALA A 9 7.37 2.80 -2.76
N SER A 10 7.50 4.08 -3.07
CA SER A 10 7.19 5.21 -2.20
C SER A 10 6.50 6.32 -2.97
N SER A 11 5.99 7.32 -2.25
CA SER A 11 5.56 8.56 -2.85
C SER A 11 6.77 9.41 -3.29
N ASP A 12 6.54 10.42 -4.13
CA ASP A 12 7.53 11.36 -4.65
C ASP A 12 8.13 12.29 -3.58
N LEU A 13 7.54 12.31 -2.37
CA LEU A 13 8.09 13.00 -1.20
C LEU A 13 9.57 12.62 -0.95
N VAL A 14 9.97 11.40 -1.31
CA VAL A 14 11.36 10.95 -1.19
C VAL A 14 12.33 11.81 -1.99
N TYR A 15 11.96 12.33 -3.15
CA TYR A 15 12.78 13.23 -3.94
C TYR A 15 12.79 14.65 -3.35
N GLN A 16 11.64 15.10 -2.89
CA GLN A 16 11.47 16.45 -2.33
C GLN A 16 12.32 16.63 -1.07
N GLU A 17 12.41 15.61 -0.23
CA GLU A 17 13.11 15.70 1.06
C GLU A 17 14.60 15.37 0.98
N ASN A 18 15.05 14.59 0.00
CA ASN A 18 16.45 14.16 -0.03
C ASN A 18 17.35 14.99 -0.93
N ASN A 19 16.80 15.78 -1.85
CA ASN A 19 17.57 16.64 -2.78
C ASN A 19 18.75 15.92 -3.45
N ILE A 20 18.58 14.67 -3.84
CA ILE A 20 19.55 13.84 -4.55
C ILE A 20 18.98 13.41 -5.91
N PRO A 21 19.83 13.16 -6.93
CA PRO A 21 19.37 12.62 -8.21
C PRO A 21 18.70 11.26 -8.05
N ASP A 22 17.69 10.99 -8.87
CA ASP A 22 16.92 9.73 -8.87
C ASP A 22 17.81 8.50 -8.98
N GLU A 23 18.81 8.53 -9.87
CA GLU A 23 19.78 7.45 -10.01
C GLU A 23 20.56 7.18 -8.72
N SER A 24 20.93 8.24 -8.00
CA SER A 24 21.64 8.12 -6.71
C SER A 24 20.73 7.49 -5.65
N LEU A 25 19.44 7.83 -5.63
CA LEU A 25 18.48 7.25 -4.73
C LEU A 25 18.29 5.75 -5.02
N ASN A 26 18.11 5.37 -6.28
CA ASN A 26 17.98 3.97 -6.67
C ASN A 26 19.21 3.14 -6.24
N ASN A 27 20.42 3.67 -6.44
CA ASN A 27 21.65 3.02 -5.99
C ASN A 27 21.71 2.85 -4.46
N LEU A 28 21.25 3.82 -3.69
CA LEU A 28 21.16 3.73 -2.23
C LEU A 28 20.14 2.67 -1.80
N MET A 29 18.99 2.62 -2.47
CA MET A 29 17.95 1.62 -2.21
C MET A 29 18.46 0.20 -2.50
N GLU A 30 19.20 0.00 -3.59
CA GLU A 30 19.83 -1.27 -3.88
C GLU A 30 20.91 -1.64 -2.86
N GLN A 31 21.82 -0.71 -2.57
CA GLN A 31 22.98 -0.95 -1.72
C GLN A 31 22.59 -1.25 -0.27
N TYR A 32 21.63 -0.53 0.30
CA TYR A 32 21.30 -0.60 1.73
C TYR A 32 20.08 -1.47 2.04
N TYR A 33 19.15 -1.62 1.09
CA TYR A 33 17.89 -2.34 1.30
C TYR A 33 17.72 -3.53 0.35
N GLY A 34 18.62 -3.72 -0.63
CA GLY A 34 18.51 -4.79 -1.63
C GLY A 34 17.36 -4.58 -2.62
N ILE A 35 16.88 -3.34 -2.76
CA ILE A 35 15.79 -3.00 -3.66
C ILE A 35 16.34 -2.79 -5.07
N GLN A 36 16.03 -3.71 -5.97
CA GLN A 36 16.50 -3.71 -7.36
C GLN A 36 15.59 -2.91 -8.29
N THR A 37 14.31 -2.81 -7.93
CA THR A 37 13.32 -2.00 -8.64
C THR A 37 12.61 -1.09 -7.65
N TYR A 38 12.75 0.20 -7.83
CA TYR A 38 12.17 1.19 -6.95
C TYR A 38 11.22 2.11 -7.71
N HIS A 39 9.93 1.99 -7.40
CA HIS A 39 8.89 2.81 -7.98
C HIS A 39 8.67 4.05 -7.11
N VAL A 40 8.79 5.23 -7.71
CA VAL A 40 8.42 6.49 -7.06
C VAL A 40 7.19 7.04 -7.78
N ILE A 41 6.14 7.30 -7.05
CA ILE A 41 4.79 7.57 -7.58
C ILE A 41 4.24 8.81 -6.88
N ASP A 42 3.72 9.75 -7.66
CA ASP A 42 3.04 10.93 -7.11
C ASP A 42 1.87 10.45 -6.21
N ASP A 43 1.65 11.11 -5.07
CA ASP A 43 0.55 10.74 -4.17
C ASP A 43 -0.81 10.98 -4.85
N PRO A 44 -1.56 9.92 -5.22
CA PRO A 44 -2.85 10.08 -5.88
C PRO A 44 -3.92 10.68 -4.97
N ASN A 45 -3.72 10.65 -3.65
CA ASN A 45 -4.61 11.29 -2.69
C ASN A 45 -4.33 12.78 -2.54
N ASN A 46 -3.16 13.25 -2.97
CA ASN A 46 -2.71 14.63 -2.86
C ASN A 46 -2.91 15.19 -1.44
N THR A 47 -2.47 14.41 -0.45
CA THR A 47 -2.58 14.76 0.97
C THR A 47 -1.26 15.33 1.49
N TYR A 48 -1.32 16.05 2.61
CA TYR A 48 -0.12 16.62 3.25
C TYR A 48 0.88 15.59 3.77
N ILE A 49 0.46 14.31 3.89
CA ILE A 49 1.26 13.25 4.48
C ILE A 49 1.97 12.38 3.43
N ASP A 50 1.49 12.36 2.19
CA ASP A 50 2.03 11.60 1.05
C ASP A 50 2.33 10.12 1.35
N HIS A 51 1.56 9.50 2.23
CA HIS A 51 1.78 8.12 2.65
C HIS A 51 1.12 7.12 1.72
N ILE A 52 1.93 6.22 1.18
CA ILE A 52 1.49 5.20 0.23
C ILE A 52 0.46 4.22 0.81
N ASP A 53 0.49 3.95 2.10
CA ASP A 53 -0.45 3.08 2.80
C ASP A 53 -1.87 3.67 2.92
N CYS A 54 -2.05 4.95 2.58
CA CYS A 54 -3.36 5.59 2.49
C CYS A 54 -4.09 5.29 1.17
N TRP A 55 -3.39 4.77 0.16
CA TRP A 55 -3.99 4.49 -1.15
C TRP A 55 -3.56 3.15 -1.76
N GLY A 56 -2.48 2.53 -1.30
CA GLY A 56 -1.98 1.28 -1.88
C GLY A 56 -1.19 0.41 -0.92
N LYS A 57 -1.07 -0.87 -1.28
CA LYS A 57 -0.33 -1.87 -0.51
C LYS A 57 0.05 -3.05 -1.39
N TYR A 58 1.30 -3.53 -1.30
CA TYR A 58 1.62 -4.87 -1.80
C TYR A 58 0.97 -5.92 -0.91
N LEU A 59 0.18 -6.81 -1.50
CA LEU A 59 -0.46 -7.92 -0.81
C LEU A 59 0.40 -9.18 -0.87
N SER A 60 1.18 -9.32 -1.93
CA SER A 60 2.13 -10.42 -2.12
C SER A 60 3.19 -10.00 -3.13
N HIS A 61 4.02 -10.94 -3.55
CA HIS A 61 5.04 -10.73 -4.60
C HIS A 61 4.47 -10.54 -6.01
N THR A 62 3.16 -10.75 -6.20
CA THR A 62 2.48 -10.61 -7.49
C THR A 62 1.22 -9.75 -7.43
N LYS A 63 0.78 -9.37 -6.24
CA LYS A 63 -0.50 -8.70 -6.01
C LYS A 63 -0.31 -7.35 -5.35
N VAL A 64 -0.99 -6.35 -5.87
CA VAL A 64 -1.04 -5.01 -5.29
C VAL A 64 -2.50 -4.58 -5.11
N LEU A 65 -2.80 -3.97 -3.98
CA LEU A 65 -4.09 -3.37 -3.68
C LEU A 65 -3.99 -1.86 -3.89
N ILE A 66 -4.91 -1.32 -4.67
CA ILE A 66 -5.04 0.13 -4.90
C ILE A 66 -6.49 0.54 -4.60
N ARG A 67 -6.67 1.63 -3.87
CA ARG A 67 -8.02 2.15 -3.61
C ARG A 67 -8.75 2.47 -4.91
N GLU A 68 -10.07 2.43 -4.83
CA GLU A 68 -10.99 2.83 -5.90
C GLU A 68 -11.98 3.84 -5.35
N VAL A 69 -12.32 4.84 -6.15
CA VAL A 69 -13.29 5.87 -5.81
C VAL A 69 -14.28 6.08 -6.93
N PRO A 70 -15.47 6.64 -6.68
CA PRO A 70 -16.43 6.96 -7.75
C PRO A 70 -15.85 7.99 -8.72
N ASN A 71 -16.30 7.96 -9.97
CA ASN A 71 -15.82 8.87 -11.02
C ASN A 71 -16.13 10.36 -10.77
N THR A 72 -16.93 10.66 -9.76
CA THR A 72 -17.21 12.02 -9.29
C THR A 72 -16.23 12.48 -8.21
N HIS A 73 -15.35 11.60 -7.74
CA HIS A 73 -14.39 11.92 -6.70
C HIS A 73 -13.27 12.84 -7.23
N PRO A 74 -12.82 13.84 -6.48
CA PRO A 74 -11.79 14.79 -6.94
C PRO A 74 -10.48 14.13 -7.40
N GLN A 75 -10.06 13.04 -6.76
CA GLN A 75 -8.82 12.31 -7.08
C GLN A 75 -9.03 11.10 -8.01
N TYR A 76 -10.21 10.95 -8.62
CA TYR A 76 -10.51 9.79 -9.46
C TYR A 76 -9.44 9.53 -10.52
N SER A 77 -9.06 10.55 -11.29
CA SER A 77 -8.11 10.40 -12.39
C SER A 77 -6.74 9.92 -11.90
N GLN A 78 -6.21 10.50 -10.83
CA GLN A 78 -4.91 10.16 -10.27
C GLN A 78 -4.89 8.73 -9.70
N ILE A 79 -5.97 8.32 -9.04
CA ILE A 79 -6.10 6.96 -8.50
C ILE A 79 -6.18 5.93 -9.63
N GLU A 80 -6.91 6.22 -10.71
CA GLU A 80 -6.98 5.34 -11.89
C GLU A 80 -5.63 5.26 -12.63
N GLU A 81 -4.93 6.39 -12.78
CA GLU A 81 -3.59 6.42 -13.36
C GLU A 81 -2.60 5.58 -12.54
N THR A 82 -2.67 5.65 -11.22
CA THR A 82 -1.85 4.83 -10.32
C THR A 82 -2.17 3.34 -10.47
N ALA A 83 -3.44 2.97 -10.52
CA ALA A 83 -3.85 1.58 -10.74
C ALA A 83 -3.36 1.06 -12.10
N GLN A 84 -3.48 1.87 -13.16
CA GLN A 84 -2.99 1.54 -14.50
C GLN A 84 -1.47 1.44 -14.55
N TYR A 85 -0.75 2.30 -13.81
CA TYR A 85 0.70 2.21 -13.68
C TYR A 85 1.12 0.83 -13.17
N PHE A 86 0.56 0.38 -12.04
CA PHE A 86 0.89 -0.95 -11.51
C PHE A 86 0.46 -2.08 -12.45
N ALA A 87 -0.70 -1.98 -13.08
CA ALA A 87 -1.16 -2.97 -14.06
C ALA A 87 -0.23 -3.08 -15.28
N SER A 88 0.56 -2.04 -15.58
CA SER A 88 1.51 -2.01 -16.71
C SER A 88 2.96 -2.29 -16.30
N THR A 89 3.28 -2.30 -15.01
CA THR A 89 4.61 -2.63 -14.50
C THR A 89 4.74 -4.12 -14.19
N LEU A 90 5.98 -4.58 -14.09
CA LEU A 90 6.26 -6.00 -13.92
C LEU A 90 6.68 -6.32 -12.49
N ASN A 91 6.20 -7.45 -12.00
CA ASN A 91 6.66 -8.06 -10.77
C ASN A 91 8.05 -8.72 -10.96
N LYS A 92 8.59 -9.31 -9.91
CA LYS A 92 9.91 -9.94 -9.93
C LYS A 92 10.07 -11.06 -10.97
N TRP A 93 9.01 -11.71 -11.40
CA TRP A 93 9.03 -12.80 -12.39
C TRP A 93 8.84 -12.30 -13.82
N GLY A 94 8.73 -10.98 -14.01
CA GLY A 94 8.53 -10.38 -15.33
C GLY A 94 7.09 -10.47 -15.83
N GLU A 95 6.11 -10.67 -14.93
CA GLU A 95 4.69 -10.68 -15.22
C GLU A 95 4.03 -9.38 -14.73
N PRO A 96 2.93 -8.91 -15.33
CA PRO A 96 2.17 -7.77 -14.81
C PRO A 96 1.69 -8.02 -13.38
N TRP A 97 1.61 -6.95 -12.57
CA TRP A 97 0.98 -7.04 -11.27
C TRP A 97 -0.50 -7.34 -11.39
N GLU A 98 -1.01 -8.24 -10.55
CA GLU A 98 -2.44 -8.44 -10.34
C GLU A 98 -2.95 -7.32 -9.41
N VAL A 99 -3.68 -6.36 -9.99
CA VAL A 99 -4.17 -5.19 -9.27
C VAL A 99 -5.56 -5.45 -8.70
N TYR A 100 -5.65 -5.52 -7.38
CA TYR A 100 -6.92 -5.54 -6.66
C TYR A 100 -7.38 -4.11 -6.37
N ARG A 101 -8.69 -3.89 -6.43
CA ARG A 101 -9.29 -2.58 -6.18
C ARG A 101 -10.18 -2.66 -4.95
N ILE A 102 -10.03 -1.68 -4.04
CA ILE A 102 -10.83 -1.59 -2.82
C ILE A 102 -11.60 -0.27 -2.80
N TYR A 103 -12.93 -0.36 -2.76
CA TYR A 103 -13.80 0.79 -2.93
C TYR A 103 -13.85 1.65 -1.66
N THR A 104 -13.54 2.94 -1.80
CA THR A 104 -13.38 3.90 -0.69
C THR A 104 -14.02 5.25 -1.06
N PRO A 105 -15.36 5.29 -1.25
CA PRO A 105 -16.04 6.47 -1.80
C PRO A 105 -16.01 7.71 -0.90
N ASN A 106 -15.73 7.54 0.40
CA ASN A 106 -15.64 8.62 1.37
C ASN A 106 -14.25 8.65 2.05
N ASP A 107 -13.21 8.23 1.31
CA ASP A 107 -11.83 8.17 1.80
C ASP A 107 -11.60 7.23 2.99
N GLU A 108 -12.34 6.12 3.01
CA GLU A 108 -12.13 5.08 4.03
C GLU A 108 -10.71 4.48 3.89
N PRO A 109 -9.91 4.39 4.98
CA PRO A 109 -8.53 3.94 4.90
C PRO A 109 -8.38 2.41 4.93
N TYR A 110 -9.17 1.68 4.15
CA TYR A 110 -9.08 0.21 4.12
C TYR A 110 -7.71 -0.30 3.66
N THR A 111 -6.97 0.46 2.86
CA THR A 111 -5.59 0.12 2.46
C THR A 111 -4.59 0.24 3.61
N ASN A 112 -4.91 1.05 4.63
CA ASN A 112 -4.10 1.22 5.84
C ASN A 112 -4.28 0.05 6.83
N SER A 113 -4.36 -1.16 6.28
CA SER A 113 -4.45 -2.44 6.99
C SER A 113 -3.09 -2.89 7.49
N LEU A 114 -3.07 -3.80 8.46
CA LEU A 114 -1.86 -4.48 8.93
C LEU A 114 -1.85 -5.93 8.47
N MET A 115 -0.80 -6.34 7.80
CA MET A 115 -0.54 -7.75 7.46
C MET A 115 0.54 -8.31 8.40
N VAL A 116 0.23 -9.38 9.12
CA VAL A 116 1.16 -10.06 10.03
C VAL A 116 1.01 -11.56 9.90
N ASN A 117 2.06 -12.24 9.44
CA ASN A 117 2.05 -13.66 9.15
C ASN A 117 0.92 -14.00 8.15
N ASP A 118 -0.03 -14.83 8.59
CA ASP A 118 -1.21 -15.28 7.84
C ASP A 118 -2.48 -14.48 8.15
N LYS A 119 -2.35 -13.28 8.76
CA LYS A 119 -3.46 -12.43 9.19
C LYS A 119 -3.45 -11.08 8.50
N VAL A 120 -4.66 -10.58 8.19
CA VAL A 120 -4.89 -9.22 7.73
C VAL A 120 -5.87 -8.53 8.66
N LEU A 121 -5.44 -7.43 9.27
CA LEU A 121 -6.26 -6.60 10.13
C LEU A 121 -6.70 -5.37 9.35
N VAL A 122 -7.99 -5.25 9.07
CA VAL A 122 -8.57 -4.19 8.23
C VAL A 122 -9.27 -3.15 9.11
N PRO A 123 -8.97 -1.85 8.99
CA PRO A 123 -9.70 -0.82 9.72
C PRO A 123 -11.14 -0.71 9.21
N LEU A 124 -12.12 -0.76 10.09
CA LEU A 124 -13.54 -0.63 9.76
C LEU A 124 -14.13 0.67 10.34
N PHE A 125 -15.00 1.29 9.56
CA PHE A 125 -15.68 2.54 9.92
C PHE A 125 -17.08 2.37 10.50
N GLY A 126 -17.66 1.17 10.39
CA GLY A 126 -19.08 0.94 10.66
C GLY A 126 -19.96 1.43 9.51
N GLY A 127 -19.40 1.56 8.32
CA GLY A 127 -20.07 1.99 7.10
C GLY A 127 -20.57 0.84 6.23
N SER A 128 -21.30 1.17 5.17
CA SER A 128 -21.88 0.19 4.23
C SER A 128 -20.85 -0.54 3.37
N TRP A 129 -19.60 -0.08 3.34
CA TRP A 129 -18.52 -0.64 2.51
C TRP A 129 -17.55 -1.53 3.28
N ASP A 130 -17.73 -1.68 4.59
CA ASP A 130 -16.84 -2.48 5.44
C ASP A 130 -16.83 -3.96 5.02
N ASP A 131 -17.99 -4.54 4.72
CA ASP A 131 -18.10 -5.93 4.31
C ASP A 131 -17.47 -6.16 2.93
N ASP A 132 -17.65 -5.24 2.00
CA ASP A 132 -17.02 -5.30 0.66
C ASP A 132 -15.50 -5.17 0.76
N ALA A 133 -15.00 -4.33 1.68
CA ALA A 133 -13.58 -4.20 1.94
C ALA A 133 -12.97 -5.51 2.48
N LEU A 134 -13.62 -6.15 3.46
CA LEU A 134 -13.18 -7.46 3.97
C LEU A 134 -13.21 -8.51 2.86
N GLN A 135 -14.25 -8.54 2.03
CA GLN A 135 -14.38 -9.48 0.93
C GLN A 135 -13.25 -9.30 -0.09
N THR A 136 -12.87 -8.06 -0.42
CA THR A 136 -11.73 -7.77 -1.30
C THR A 136 -10.44 -8.42 -0.79
N TYR A 137 -10.15 -8.31 0.51
CA TYR A 137 -8.97 -8.96 1.10
C TYR A 137 -9.06 -10.49 1.09
N ILE A 138 -10.24 -11.07 1.37
CA ILE A 138 -10.47 -12.53 1.33
C ILE A 138 -10.21 -13.08 -0.07
N GLU A 139 -10.68 -12.39 -1.11
CA GLU A 139 -10.46 -12.77 -2.50
C GLU A 139 -9.01 -12.61 -2.94
N ALA A 140 -8.37 -11.51 -2.52
CA ALA A 140 -6.98 -11.24 -2.87
C ALA A 140 -6.00 -12.19 -2.17
N LEU A 141 -6.32 -12.65 -0.96
CA LEU A 141 -5.42 -13.41 -0.08
C LEU A 141 -6.06 -14.72 0.41
N PRO A 142 -6.33 -15.68 -0.50
CA PRO A 142 -6.89 -16.96 -0.10
C PRO A 142 -5.98 -17.67 0.90
N GLY A 143 -6.56 -18.07 2.03
CA GLY A 143 -5.85 -18.75 3.13
C GLY A 143 -5.37 -17.82 4.25
N TYR A 144 -5.53 -16.50 4.11
CA TYR A 144 -5.30 -15.57 5.19
C TYR A 144 -6.54 -15.43 6.09
N ASP A 145 -6.31 -15.18 7.37
CA ASP A 145 -7.35 -14.83 8.34
C ASP A 145 -7.59 -13.30 8.28
N VAL A 146 -8.69 -12.90 7.64
CA VAL A 146 -9.04 -11.49 7.46
C VAL A 146 -9.98 -11.04 8.56
N MET A 147 -9.55 -10.05 9.35
CA MET A 147 -10.27 -9.55 10.53
C MET A 147 -10.50 -8.06 10.44
N GLY A 148 -11.74 -7.62 10.66
CA GLY A 148 -12.10 -6.22 10.76
C GLY A 148 -11.89 -5.66 12.16
N PHE A 149 -11.38 -4.43 12.24
CA PHE A 149 -11.19 -3.68 13.48
C PHE A 149 -11.92 -2.35 13.42
N SER A 150 -13.00 -2.23 14.19
CA SER A 150 -13.73 -0.98 14.33
C SER A 150 -12.97 0.00 15.20
N GLY A 151 -12.93 1.27 14.77
CA GLY A 151 -12.22 2.32 15.49
C GLY A 151 -12.56 3.70 14.97
N SER A 152 -11.96 4.70 15.59
CA SER A 152 -12.00 6.08 15.09
C SER A 152 -10.80 6.31 14.21
N TRP A 153 -10.96 6.03 12.92
CA TRP A 153 -9.92 6.16 11.91
C TRP A 153 -10.06 7.47 11.13
N GLN A 154 -8.99 7.90 10.50
CA GLN A 154 -8.97 9.00 9.54
C GLN A 154 -8.44 8.48 8.19
N SER A 155 -8.74 9.17 7.11
CA SER A 155 -8.27 8.78 5.76
C SER A 155 -6.74 8.69 5.66
N THR A 156 -6.03 9.40 6.54
CA THR A 156 -4.55 9.44 6.59
C THR A 156 -3.95 8.78 7.82
N ASP A 157 -4.75 8.15 8.69
CA ASP A 157 -4.27 7.55 9.95
C ASP A 157 -5.20 6.43 10.42
N ALA A 158 -4.78 5.19 10.22
CA ALA A 158 -5.50 4.01 10.69
C ALA A 158 -4.56 2.95 11.28
N LEU A 159 -4.87 1.66 11.11
CA LEU A 159 -4.17 0.56 11.78
C LEU A 159 -2.67 0.54 11.50
N HIS A 160 -2.27 0.58 10.24
CA HIS A 160 -0.85 0.49 9.86
C HIS A 160 -0.05 1.67 10.41
N CYS A 161 -0.57 2.88 10.37
CA CYS A 161 0.09 4.07 10.89
C CYS A 161 0.28 4.03 12.42
N ARG A 162 -0.52 3.26 13.15
CA ARG A 162 -0.52 3.19 14.63
C ARG A 162 0.22 1.99 15.20
N ILE A 163 0.96 1.24 14.38
CA ILE A 163 1.75 0.11 14.82
C ILE A 163 3.23 0.45 14.92
N LYS A 164 3.95 -0.36 15.69
CA LYS A 164 5.40 -0.28 15.81
C LYS A 164 6.00 -1.67 15.87
N GLY A 165 6.93 -1.96 14.96
CA GLY A 165 7.76 -3.15 15.03
C GLY A 165 8.74 -3.04 16.20
N ILE A 166 8.77 -4.04 17.07
CA ILE A 166 9.75 -4.13 18.16
C ILE A 166 10.62 -5.36 17.88
N PRO A 167 11.90 -5.19 17.53
CA PRO A 167 12.78 -6.33 17.28
C PRO A 167 12.95 -7.19 18.55
N ASP A 168 12.82 -8.51 18.40
CA ASP A 168 13.21 -9.43 19.46
C ASP A 168 14.74 -9.64 19.41
N THR A 169 15.44 -8.93 20.28
CA THR A 169 16.92 -8.99 20.34
C THR A 169 17.45 -10.31 20.88
N GLN A 170 16.61 -11.18 21.45
CA GLN A 170 17.03 -12.50 21.93
C GLN A 170 17.21 -13.49 20.78
N MET A 171 16.58 -13.26 19.62
CA MET A 171 16.76 -14.09 18.42
C MET A 171 18.01 -13.73 17.60
N LEU A 172 18.76 -12.71 17.99
CA LEU A 172 19.99 -12.26 17.31
C LEU A 172 21.28 -12.81 17.97
N GLN A 173 21.19 -13.77 18.87
CA GLN A 173 22.31 -14.46 19.51
C GLN A 173 22.50 -15.88 18.87
#